data_f39dceebbe47891737a19dcdfe9c7cbf
#
_entry.id   f39dceebbe47891737a19dcdfe9c7cbf
#
_cell.length_a   1.000
_cell.length_b   1.000
_cell.length_c   1.000
_cell.angle_alpha   90.00
_cell.angle_beta   90.00
_cell.angle_gamma   90.00
#
_symmetry.space_group_name_H-M   'P 1'
#
loop_
_entity.id
_entity.type
_entity.pdbx_description
1 polymer ?
#
loop_
_entity_poly.entity_id
_entity_poly.type
_entity_poly.pdbx_seq_one_letter_code
_entity_poly.pdbx_strand_id
1 'polypeptide(L)'
;MKEKLRTKMGTLDPTRKSAIISHMNEDHADACLLYARHFADKQQAMNAEMIDVSMSQITLRVEGEDLTIDFPRVAQGEDDIRSVLVEMVRLAKGR
;
A
#
# COMPACT_ATOMS: atom_id res chain seq x y z
N MET A 1 21.50 9.65 19.67
CA MET A 1 21.42 9.86 18.40
C MET A 1 21.50 8.74 17.52
N LYS A 2 22.20 7.76 17.79
CA LYS A 2 22.20 6.61 17.02
C LYS A 2 20.90 5.96 16.99
N GLU A 3 20.17 6.01 18.03
CA GLU A 3 18.93 5.35 18.07
C GLU A 3 17.97 5.92 17.07
N LYS A 4 18.15 7.15 16.71
CA LYS A 4 17.29 7.68 15.73
C LYS A 4 17.47 7.04 14.42
N LEU A 5 18.68 6.70 14.09
CA LEU A 5 18.94 6.04 12.84
C LEU A 5 18.30 4.69 12.79
N ARG A 6 18.35 4.00 13.91
CA ARG A 6 17.77 2.68 13.93
C ARG A 6 16.27 2.71 13.80
N THR A 7 15.66 3.71 14.39
CA THR A 7 14.22 3.78 14.28
C THR A 7 13.75 4.04 12.88
N LYS A 8 14.63 4.55 12.03
CA LYS A 8 14.24 4.80 10.67
C LYS A 8 14.25 3.56 9.84
N MET A 9 14.92 2.54 10.30
CA MET A 9 15.00 1.34 9.53
C MET A 9 13.70 0.60 9.57
N GLY A 10 13.17 0.27 8.42
CA GLY A 10 11.93 -0.46 8.35
C GLY A 10 10.69 0.39 8.55
N THR A 11 10.87 1.69 8.77
CA THR A 11 9.72 2.55 8.90
C THR A 11 9.76 3.63 7.85
N LEU A 12 8.60 4.06 7.46
CA LEU A 12 8.46 5.04 6.41
C LEU A 12 8.32 6.42 7.04
N ASP A 13 9.03 7.39 6.50
CA ASP A 13 8.92 8.76 6.97
C ASP A 13 7.47 9.23 6.84
N PRO A 14 6.88 9.85 7.87
CA PRO A 14 5.47 10.26 7.82
C PRO A 14 5.12 11.16 6.64
N THR A 15 6.03 12.04 6.25
CA THR A 15 5.76 12.92 5.11
C THR A 15 5.70 12.13 3.82
N ARG A 16 6.59 11.15 3.67
CA ARG A 16 6.60 10.32 2.49
C ARG A 16 5.39 9.39 2.49
N LYS A 17 5.02 8.90 3.65
CA LYS A 17 3.84 8.06 3.78
C LYS A 17 2.61 8.82 3.31
N SER A 18 2.43 10.05 3.78
CA SER A 18 1.30 10.86 3.38
C SER A 18 1.28 11.11 1.89
N ALA A 19 2.45 11.35 1.31
CA ALA A 19 2.55 11.61 -0.12
C ALA A 19 2.15 10.38 -0.93
N ILE A 20 2.58 9.20 -0.50
CA ILE A 20 2.24 7.98 -1.19
C ILE A 20 0.73 7.73 -1.11
N ILE A 21 0.18 7.89 0.08
CA ILE A 21 -1.25 7.66 0.29
C ILE A 21 -2.08 8.62 -0.57
N SER A 22 -1.73 9.90 -0.57
CA SER A 22 -2.46 10.88 -1.36
C SER A 22 -2.37 10.56 -2.84
N HIS A 23 -1.17 10.22 -3.30
CA HIS A 23 -0.96 9.92 -4.70
C HIS A 23 -1.78 8.71 -5.13
N MET A 24 -1.78 7.67 -4.29
CA MET A 24 -2.53 6.48 -4.62
C MET A 24 -4.03 6.75 -4.67
N ASN A 25 -4.53 7.53 -3.73
CA ASN A 25 -5.97 7.80 -3.69
C ASN A 25 -6.41 8.76 -4.78
N GLU A 26 -5.56 9.70 -5.16
CA GLU A 26 -5.92 10.68 -6.17
C GLU A 26 -5.72 10.19 -7.59
N ASP A 27 -4.63 9.51 -7.84
CA ASP A 27 -4.27 9.11 -9.20
C ASP A 27 -4.42 7.64 -9.49
N HIS A 28 -4.50 6.82 -8.47
CA HIS A 28 -4.53 5.37 -8.64
C HIS A 28 -5.60 4.70 -7.79
N ALA A 29 -6.74 5.36 -7.66
CA ALA A 29 -7.84 4.78 -6.89
C ALA A 29 -8.28 3.44 -7.48
N ASP A 30 -8.18 3.30 -8.78
CA ASP A 30 -8.52 2.04 -9.43
C ASP A 30 -7.58 0.91 -9.00
N ALA A 31 -6.31 1.23 -8.76
CA ALA A 31 -5.38 0.23 -8.29
C ALA A 31 -5.74 -0.21 -6.87
N CYS A 32 -6.14 0.73 -6.04
CA CYS A 32 -6.55 0.40 -4.67
C CYS A 32 -7.75 -0.54 -4.68
N LEU A 33 -8.69 -0.29 -5.57
CA LEU A 33 -9.84 -1.16 -5.70
C LEU A 33 -9.43 -2.56 -6.18
N LEU A 34 -8.50 -2.61 -7.10
CA LEU A 34 -7.99 -3.86 -7.60
C LEU A 34 -7.33 -4.66 -6.49
N TYR A 35 -6.55 -4.00 -5.64
CA TYR A 35 -5.93 -4.66 -4.49
C TYR A 35 -6.99 -5.22 -3.55
N ALA A 36 -8.03 -4.45 -3.28
CA ALA A 36 -9.09 -4.91 -2.38
C ALA A 36 -9.78 -6.15 -2.94
N ARG A 37 -10.07 -6.14 -4.22
CA ARG A 37 -10.77 -7.25 -4.83
C ARG A 37 -9.93 -8.50 -4.95
N HIS A 38 -8.68 -8.33 -5.34
CA HIS A 38 -7.82 -9.48 -5.58
C HIS A 38 -7.14 -10.00 -4.33
N PHE A 39 -6.57 -9.10 -3.52
CA PHE A 39 -5.76 -9.53 -2.38
C PHE A 39 -6.54 -9.61 -1.08
N ALA A 40 -7.63 -8.87 -0.94
CA ALA A 40 -8.43 -8.91 0.27
C ALA A 40 -9.76 -9.63 0.05
N ASP A 41 -9.90 -10.23 -1.11
CA ASP A 41 -11.08 -11.04 -1.41
C ASP A 41 -12.40 -10.27 -1.32
N LYS A 42 -12.35 -8.98 -1.59
CA LYS A 42 -13.56 -8.16 -1.59
C LYS A 42 -14.04 -7.95 -3.00
N GLN A 43 -14.44 -9.03 -3.64
CA GLN A 43 -14.78 -9.01 -5.07
C GLN A 43 -15.93 -8.11 -5.43
N GLN A 44 -16.79 -7.83 -4.47
CA GLN A 44 -17.94 -6.97 -4.70
C GLN A 44 -17.68 -5.50 -4.35
N ALA A 45 -16.47 -5.18 -3.93
CA ALA A 45 -16.15 -3.82 -3.51
C ALA A 45 -16.34 -2.83 -4.65
N MET A 46 -16.89 -1.68 -4.32
CA MET A 46 -17.10 -0.62 -5.29
C MET A 46 -16.11 0.51 -5.15
N ASN A 47 -15.43 0.57 -4.02
CA ASN A 47 -14.39 1.58 -3.82
C ASN A 47 -13.44 1.09 -2.73
N ALA A 48 -12.26 1.68 -2.73
CA ALA A 48 -11.25 1.37 -1.72
C ALA A 48 -10.35 2.58 -1.59
N GLU A 49 -9.99 2.90 -0.36
CA GLU A 49 -9.14 4.04 -0.08
C GLU A 49 -7.92 3.56 0.70
N MET A 50 -6.73 3.98 0.29
CA MET A 50 -5.54 3.64 1.05
C MET A 50 -5.47 4.55 2.25
N ILE A 51 -5.31 3.99 3.44
CA ILE A 51 -5.23 4.76 4.67
C ILE A 51 -3.91 4.58 5.40
N ASP A 52 -3.13 3.60 5.02
CA ASP A 52 -1.81 3.43 5.61
C ASP A 52 -0.93 2.62 4.66
N VAL A 53 0.38 2.77 4.82
CA VAL A 53 1.35 2.04 4.03
C VAL A 53 2.64 1.93 4.83
N SER A 54 3.30 0.79 4.68
CA SER A 54 4.59 0.57 5.33
C SER A 54 5.51 -0.11 4.32
N MET A 55 6.65 -0.55 4.77
CA MET A 55 7.59 -1.26 3.89
C MET A 55 7.11 -2.66 3.54
N SER A 56 6.15 -3.19 4.29
CA SER A 56 5.72 -4.57 4.09
C SER A 56 4.24 -4.76 3.84
N GLN A 57 3.44 -3.71 3.96
CA GLN A 57 2.00 -3.88 3.79
C GLN A 57 1.28 -2.57 3.56
N ILE A 58 0.06 -2.65 3.09
CA ILE A 58 -0.79 -1.48 2.95
C ILE A 58 -2.07 -1.77 3.73
N THR A 59 -2.77 -0.72 4.13
CA THR A 59 -4.08 -0.86 4.74
C THR A 59 -5.06 -0.07 3.90
N LEU A 60 -6.15 -0.71 3.55
CA LEU A 60 -7.21 -0.09 2.75
C LEU A 60 -8.47 -0.03 3.57
N ARG A 61 -9.23 1.04 3.36
CA ARG A 61 -10.57 1.12 3.91
C ARG A 61 -11.53 0.80 2.79
N VAL A 62 -12.30 -0.26 2.97
CA VAL A 62 -13.22 -0.73 1.94
C VAL A 62 -14.60 -0.77 2.55
N GLU A 63 -15.43 0.20 2.15
CA GLU A 63 -16.80 0.24 2.64
C GLU A 63 -16.91 0.18 4.16
N GLY A 64 -16.06 0.96 4.82
CA GLY A 64 -16.10 1.07 6.27
C GLY A 64 -15.24 0.07 7.03
N GLU A 65 -14.64 -0.86 6.33
CA GLU A 65 -13.83 -1.89 6.95
C GLU A 65 -12.36 -1.68 6.61
N ASP A 66 -11.49 -1.74 7.60
CA ASP A 66 -10.05 -1.58 7.37
C ASP A 66 -9.41 -2.94 7.19
N LEU A 67 -8.75 -3.10 6.05
CA LEU A 67 -8.13 -4.36 5.67
C LEU A 67 -6.67 -4.16 5.39
N THR A 68 -5.83 -5.03 5.94
CA THR A 68 -4.40 -4.96 5.74
C THR A 68 -3.96 -6.05 4.77
N ILE A 69 -3.17 -5.66 3.79
CA ILE A 69 -2.69 -6.56 2.75
C ILE A 69 -1.18 -6.57 2.77
N ASP A 70 -0.60 -7.75 2.88
CA ASP A 70 0.85 -7.88 2.88
C ASP A 70 1.39 -7.72 1.47
N PHE A 71 2.55 -7.10 1.35
CA PHE A 71 3.25 -7.02 0.08
C PHE A 71 3.78 -8.41 -0.30
N PRO A 72 3.94 -8.69 -1.57
CA PRO A 72 4.54 -9.96 -1.99
C PRO A 72 6.02 -10.06 -1.59
N ARG A 73 6.63 -8.93 -1.26
CA ARG A 73 7.99 -8.89 -0.74
C ARG A 73 8.14 -7.58 0.01
N VAL A 74 9.09 -7.54 0.92
CA VAL A 74 9.34 -6.33 1.69
C VAL A 74 10.04 -5.30 0.80
N ALA A 75 9.57 -4.05 0.83
CA ALA A 75 10.19 -2.99 0.05
C ALA A 75 11.58 -2.68 0.62
N GLN A 76 12.52 -2.38 -0.25
CA GLN A 76 13.89 -2.11 0.15
C GLN A 76 14.11 -0.65 0.54
N GLY A 77 13.11 0.18 0.34
CA GLY A 77 13.18 1.59 0.68
C GLY A 77 11.93 2.27 0.17
N GLU A 78 11.83 3.57 0.40
CA GLU A 78 10.63 4.30 -0.01
C GLU A 78 10.36 4.22 -1.50
N ASP A 79 11.41 4.31 -2.30
CA ASP A 79 11.24 4.26 -3.74
C ASP A 79 10.79 2.88 -4.20
N ASP A 80 11.17 1.86 -3.46
CA ASP A 80 10.81 0.51 -3.82
C ASP A 80 9.35 0.20 -3.52
N ILE A 81 8.72 0.96 -2.64
CA ILE A 81 7.30 0.78 -2.36
C ILE A 81 6.52 0.93 -3.66
N ARG A 82 6.88 1.91 -4.48
CA ARG A 82 6.22 2.12 -5.74
C ARG A 82 6.37 0.90 -6.64
N SER A 83 7.56 0.33 -6.67
CA SER A 83 7.80 -0.88 -7.46
C SER A 83 6.93 -2.03 -6.98
N VAL A 84 6.80 -2.18 -5.67
CA VAL A 84 5.99 -3.25 -5.11
C VAL A 84 4.51 -3.04 -5.47
N LEU A 85 4.04 -1.80 -5.39
CA LEU A 85 2.65 -1.52 -5.74
C LEU A 85 2.36 -1.81 -7.20
N VAL A 86 3.30 -1.50 -8.09
CA VAL A 86 3.15 -1.83 -9.51
C VAL A 86 3.14 -3.34 -9.70
N GLU A 87 3.99 -4.04 -8.95
CA GLU A 87 4.04 -5.48 -9.01
C GLU A 87 2.71 -6.09 -8.61
N MET A 88 2.07 -5.53 -7.58
CA MET A 88 0.78 -6.02 -7.13
C MET A 88 -0.30 -5.83 -8.20
N VAL A 89 -0.24 -4.73 -8.94
CA VAL A 89 -1.19 -4.53 -10.02
C VAL A 89 -1.00 -5.60 -11.09
N ARG A 90 0.24 -5.93 -11.41
CA ARG A 90 0.50 -6.97 -12.38
C ARG A 90 0.00 -8.31 -11.93
N LEU A 91 0.24 -8.65 -10.66
CA LEU A 91 -0.23 -9.91 -10.13
C LEU A 91 -1.76 -10.00 -10.17
N ALA A 92 -2.42 -8.89 -9.85
CA ALA A 92 -3.87 -8.88 -9.84
C ALA A 92 -4.47 -8.97 -11.23
N LYS A 93 -3.83 -8.36 -12.21
CA LYS A 93 -4.36 -8.39 -13.56
C LYS A 93 -3.90 -9.58 -14.37
N GLY A 94 -2.68 -9.93 -14.16
CA GLY A 94 -2.11 -10.90 -14.99
C GLY A 94 -2.44 -12.25 -14.71
N ARG A 95 -2.68 -12.41 -13.82
CA ARG A 95 -2.97 -13.52 -13.51
C ARG A 95 -2.53 -14.33 -14.20
#